data_34681664098e3c5c71cbe6d9059a669b
#
_entry.id   34681664098e3c5c71cbe6d9059a669b
#
_cell.length_a   1.000
_cell.length_b   1.000
_cell.length_c   1.000
_cell.angle_alpha   90.00
_cell.angle_beta   90.00
_cell.angle_gamma   90.00
#
_symmetry.space_group_name_H-M   'P 1'
#
loop_
_entity.id
_entity.type
_entity.pdbx_description
1 polymer ?
#
loop_
_entity_poly.entity_id
_entity_poly.type
_entity_poly.pdbx_seq_one_letter_code
_entity_poly.pdbx_strand_id
1 'polypeptide(L)'
;KDAGIPVITVDRMVDVSDDSLYESYVGGNFLLEGQKAAEWLKAYADAKGITELNIAHIQGTIGASAQIGRTQGLEEAAEKYGWNIVAQQTGEFTQAKGQEVMESMLKQHDNINVVYCENDNEAFGAIDAIKAAGKTVGPDGDILVISFDTVKAGIEMTLTGDIICNVECN
;
A
#
# COMPACT_ATOMS: atom_id res chain seq x y z
N LYS A 1 -6.81 -23.64 -22.61
CA LYS A 1 -6.38 -25.06 -22.53
C LYS A 1 -7.04 -25.87 -23.65
N ASP A 2 -8.35 -25.83 -23.80
CA ASP A 2 -9.09 -26.66 -24.79
C ASP A 2 -8.71 -26.34 -26.22
N ALA A 3 -8.29 -25.13 -26.51
CA ALA A 3 -7.78 -24.73 -27.84
C ALA A 3 -6.32 -25.15 -28.10
N GLY A 4 -5.63 -25.77 -27.13
CA GLY A 4 -4.22 -26.14 -27.24
C GLY A 4 -3.25 -24.96 -27.28
N ILE A 5 -3.70 -23.77 -26.81
CA ILE A 5 -2.89 -22.55 -26.76
C ILE A 5 -2.23 -22.47 -25.38
N PRO A 6 -0.88 -22.38 -25.27
CA PRO A 6 -0.23 -22.13 -24.00
C PRO A 6 -0.57 -20.74 -23.45
N VAL A 7 -0.87 -20.67 -22.16
CA VAL A 7 -1.22 -19.42 -21.46
C VAL A 7 -0.13 -19.11 -20.45
N ILE A 8 0.35 -17.88 -20.46
CA ILE A 8 1.24 -17.34 -19.42
C ILE A 8 0.51 -16.17 -18.75
N THR A 9 0.38 -16.20 -17.43
CA THR A 9 -0.14 -15.07 -16.67
C THR A 9 0.99 -14.12 -16.32
N VAL A 10 0.72 -12.82 -16.45
CA VAL A 10 1.72 -11.77 -16.22
C VAL A 10 1.15 -10.74 -15.27
N ASP A 11 1.96 -10.28 -14.32
CA ASP A 11 1.64 -9.29 -13.29
C ASP A 11 0.56 -9.76 -12.32
N ARG A 12 -0.66 -10.03 -12.77
CA ARG A 12 -1.77 -10.47 -11.93
C ARG A 12 -1.90 -11.98 -11.93
N MET A 13 -1.91 -12.58 -10.73
CA MET A 13 -2.20 -13.99 -10.56
C MET A 13 -3.71 -14.23 -10.70
N VAL A 14 -4.07 -15.39 -11.23
CA VAL A 14 -5.45 -15.87 -11.28
C VAL A 14 -5.71 -16.80 -10.10
N ASP A 15 -6.89 -16.67 -9.49
CA ASP A 15 -7.34 -17.57 -8.43
C ASP A 15 -8.12 -18.73 -9.07
N VAL A 16 -7.41 -19.80 -9.34
CA VAL A 16 -7.97 -21.03 -9.95
C VAL A 16 -7.51 -22.24 -9.16
N SER A 17 -8.39 -23.24 -9.05
CA SER A 17 -8.09 -24.50 -8.39
C SER A 17 -7.29 -25.50 -9.26
N ASP A 18 -7.16 -25.23 -10.56
CA ASP A 18 -6.45 -26.07 -11.53
C ASP A 18 -5.27 -25.30 -12.13
N ASP A 19 -4.10 -25.47 -11.55
CA ASP A 19 -2.85 -24.86 -12.01
C ASP A 19 -2.45 -25.28 -13.43
N SER A 20 -3.06 -26.35 -13.97
CA SER A 20 -2.81 -26.78 -15.35
C SER A 20 -3.46 -25.88 -16.40
N LEU A 21 -4.23 -24.87 -16.01
CA LEU A 21 -4.87 -23.90 -16.93
C LEU A 21 -3.87 -22.92 -17.53
N TYR A 22 -2.71 -22.72 -16.90
CA TYR A 22 -1.64 -21.87 -17.42
C TYR A 22 -0.27 -22.59 -17.28
N GLU A 23 0.68 -22.18 -18.10
CA GLU A 23 2.03 -22.78 -18.13
C GLU A 23 2.95 -22.16 -17.07
N SER A 24 2.79 -20.86 -16.82
CA SER A 24 3.66 -20.11 -15.90
C SER A 24 3.00 -18.81 -15.48
N TYR A 25 3.40 -18.32 -14.33
CA TYR A 25 3.18 -16.95 -13.85
C TYR A 25 4.51 -16.18 -13.84
N VAL A 26 4.47 -14.94 -14.32
CA VAL A 26 5.59 -14.01 -14.31
C VAL A 26 5.13 -12.71 -13.64
N GLY A 27 5.59 -12.46 -12.42
CA GLY A 27 5.19 -11.25 -11.67
C GLY A 27 5.80 -11.19 -10.28
N GLY A 28 5.53 -10.11 -9.55
CA GLY A 28 6.01 -9.86 -8.22
C GLY A 28 5.40 -10.79 -7.16
N ASN A 29 6.08 -10.88 -6.04
CA ASN A 29 5.53 -11.50 -4.84
C ASN A 29 4.91 -10.41 -3.95
N PHE A 30 3.64 -10.15 -4.14
CA PHE A 30 2.93 -9.06 -3.47
C PHE A 30 2.83 -9.22 -1.94
N LEU A 31 2.80 -10.45 -1.44
CA LEU A 31 2.90 -10.70 0.00
C LEU A 31 4.26 -10.26 0.54
N LEU A 32 5.34 -10.63 -0.16
CA LEU A 32 6.69 -10.21 0.23
C LEU A 32 6.87 -8.69 0.16
N GLU A 33 6.24 -8.02 -0.81
CA GLU A 33 6.22 -6.56 -0.88
C GLU A 33 5.57 -5.95 0.36
N GLY A 34 4.38 -6.43 0.74
CA GLY A 34 3.69 -6.00 1.96
C GLY A 34 4.51 -6.25 3.23
N GLN A 35 5.13 -7.43 3.34
CA GLN A 35 5.99 -7.77 4.46
C GLN A 35 7.23 -6.85 4.54
N LYS A 36 7.88 -6.53 3.41
CA LYS A 36 9.01 -5.59 3.37
C LYS A 36 8.62 -4.19 3.80
N ALA A 37 7.46 -3.68 3.34
CA ALA A 37 6.94 -2.38 3.77
C ALA A 37 6.71 -2.36 5.29
N ALA A 38 6.11 -3.42 5.83
CA ALA A 38 5.84 -3.54 7.26
C ALA A 38 7.12 -3.67 8.10
N GLU A 39 8.09 -4.47 7.67
CA GLU A 39 9.39 -4.58 8.33
C GLU A 39 10.13 -3.22 8.35
N TRP A 40 10.09 -2.51 7.23
CA TRP A 40 10.68 -1.18 7.14
C TRP A 40 9.98 -0.21 8.10
N LEU A 41 8.64 -0.19 8.13
CA LEU A 41 7.86 0.66 9.04
C LEU A 41 8.20 0.36 10.51
N LYS A 42 8.31 -0.92 10.86
CA LYS A 42 8.69 -1.33 12.22
C LYS A 42 10.06 -0.79 12.60
N ALA A 43 11.05 -0.99 11.75
CA ALA A 43 12.41 -0.52 11.99
C ALA A 43 12.48 1.01 12.09
N TYR A 44 11.72 1.71 11.23
CA TYR A 44 11.63 3.16 11.26
C TYR A 44 10.98 3.67 12.55
N ALA A 45 9.84 3.11 12.94
CA ALA A 45 9.14 3.48 14.16
C ALA A 45 10.02 3.29 15.40
N ASP A 46 10.71 2.15 15.49
CA ASP A 46 11.65 1.88 16.57
C ASP A 46 12.79 2.91 16.63
N ALA A 47 13.39 3.23 15.49
CA ALA A 47 14.47 4.19 15.40
C ALA A 47 14.04 5.62 15.78
N LYS A 48 12.79 5.98 15.51
CA LYS A 48 12.19 7.28 15.84
C LYS A 48 11.50 7.32 17.21
N GLY A 49 11.40 6.19 17.91
CA GLY A 49 10.70 6.10 19.20
C GLY A 49 9.18 6.27 19.08
N ILE A 50 8.60 5.96 17.92
CA ILE A 50 7.15 5.99 17.69
C ILE A 50 6.56 4.70 18.26
N THR A 51 5.79 4.81 19.31
CA THR A 51 5.26 3.66 20.05
C THR A 51 3.85 3.28 19.66
N GLU A 52 3.13 4.16 18.97
CA GLU A 52 1.75 3.92 18.53
C GLU A 52 1.62 4.24 17.04
N LEU A 53 1.18 3.26 16.27
CA LEU A 53 0.88 3.42 14.85
C LEU A 53 -0.63 3.27 14.63
N ASN A 54 -1.24 4.35 14.17
CA ASN A 54 -2.65 4.45 13.80
C ASN A 54 -2.72 4.59 12.29
N ILE A 55 -2.97 3.48 11.62
CA ILE A 55 -2.79 3.30 10.18
C ILE A 55 -4.12 3.50 9.45
N ALA A 56 -4.16 4.42 8.51
CA ALA A 56 -5.17 4.47 7.45
C ALA A 56 -4.66 3.60 6.29
N HIS A 57 -5.42 2.57 5.94
CA HIS A 57 -5.07 1.64 4.87
C HIS A 57 -5.94 1.92 3.63
N ILE A 58 -5.32 2.39 2.56
CA ILE A 58 -5.95 2.57 1.26
C ILE A 58 -5.59 1.37 0.39
N GLN A 59 -6.58 0.50 0.19
CA GLN A 59 -6.43 -0.74 -0.55
C GLN A 59 -6.60 -0.51 -2.04
N GLY A 60 -5.88 -1.28 -2.84
CA GLY A 60 -6.10 -1.35 -4.28
C GLY A 60 -7.47 -1.92 -4.66
N THR A 61 -7.63 -2.29 -5.92
CA THR A 61 -8.86 -2.94 -6.42
C THR A 61 -9.07 -4.27 -5.70
N ILE A 62 -10.18 -4.38 -4.99
CA ILE A 62 -10.49 -5.57 -4.19
C ILE A 62 -10.50 -6.84 -5.04
N GLY A 63 -9.78 -7.86 -4.55
CA GLY A 63 -9.63 -9.15 -5.23
C GLY A 63 -8.48 -9.21 -6.22
N ALA A 64 -7.77 -8.11 -6.47
CA ALA A 64 -6.53 -8.15 -7.25
C ALA A 64 -5.41 -8.81 -6.43
N SER A 65 -4.58 -9.65 -7.06
CA SER A 65 -3.50 -10.35 -6.35
C SER A 65 -2.51 -9.41 -5.63
N ALA A 66 -2.25 -8.23 -6.18
CA ALA A 66 -1.46 -7.20 -5.51
C ALA A 66 -2.13 -6.68 -4.23
N GLN A 67 -3.43 -6.37 -4.30
CA GLN A 67 -4.20 -5.95 -3.13
C GLN A 67 -4.19 -7.04 -2.05
N ILE A 68 -4.49 -8.29 -2.41
CA ILE A 68 -4.54 -9.41 -1.46
C ILE A 68 -3.19 -9.55 -0.74
N GLY A 69 -2.09 -9.59 -1.48
CA GLY A 69 -0.75 -9.80 -0.89
C GLY A 69 -0.28 -8.62 -0.05
N ARG A 70 -0.43 -7.37 -0.53
CA ARG A 70 -0.01 -6.17 0.19
C ARG A 70 -0.84 -5.96 1.45
N THR A 71 -2.17 -6.19 1.40
CA THR A 71 -3.06 -6.20 2.57
C THR A 71 -2.61 -7.25 3.59
N GLN A 72 -2.40 -8.50 3.17
CA GLN A 72 -2.01 -9.58 4.07
C GLN A 72 -0.69 -9.25 4.80
N GLY A 73 0.31 -8.72 4.09
CA GLY A 73 1.59 -8.34 4.71
C GLY A 73 1.45 -7.27 5.79
N LEU A 74 0.56 -6.29 5.59
CA LEU A 74 0.25 -5.28 6.60
C LEU A 74 -0.51 -5.88 7.79
N GLU A 75 -1.54 -6.69 7.55
CA GLU A 75 -2.40 -7.27 8.60
C GLU A 75 -1.60 -8.23 9.50
N GLU A 76 -0.75 -9.09 8.92
CA GLU A 76 0.16 -9.95 9.68
C GLU A 76 1.09 -9.15 10.61
N ALA A 77 1.61 -8.03 10.12
CA ALA A 77 2.46 -7.16 10.93
C ALA A 77 1.67 -6.39 11.99
N ALA A 78 0.48 -5.92 11.67
CA ALA A 78 -0.40 -5.24 12.62
C ALA A 78 -0.77 -6.16 13.80
N GLU A 79 -1.11 -7.41 13.51
CA GLU A 79 -1.35 -8.44 14.54
C GLU A 79 -0.09 -8.70 15.38
N LYS A 80 1.04 -8.90 14.72
CA LYS A 80 2.31 -9.25 15.36
C LYS A 80 2.85 -8.14 16.27
N TYR A 81 2.71 -6.88 15.86
CA TYR A 81 3.33 -5.74 16.53
C TYR A 81 2.33 -4.87 17.32
N GLY A 82 1.04 -5.20 17.27
CA GLY A 82 0.00 -4.47 17.97
C GLY A 82 -0.30 -3.10 17.35
N TRP A 83 -0.23 -2.97 16.03
CA TRP A 83 -0.58 -1.75 15.33
C TRP A 83 -2.09 -1.60 15.16
N ASN A 84 -2.57 -0.37 15.10
CA ASN A 84 -3.98 -0.06 14.93
C ASN A 84 -4.27 0.27 13.46
N ILE A 85 -4.93 -0.60 12.71
CA ILE A 85 -5.54 -0.24 11.44
C ILE A 85 -6.88 0.45 11.76
N VAL A 86 -6.87 1.79 11.82
CA VAL A 86 -8.02 2.58 12.28
C VAL A 86 -9.07 2.79 11.18
N ALA A 87 -8.66 2.73 9.93
CA ALA A 87 -9.53 2.84 8.77
C ALA A 87 -8.98 2.00 7.61
N GLN A 88 -9.88 1.38 6.83
CA GLN A 88 -9.52 0.56 5.66
C GLN A 88 -10.60 0.73 4.59
N GLN A 89 -10.21 1.14 3.40
CA GLN A 89 -11.11 1.33 2.26
C GLN A 89 -10.35 1.25 0.93
N THR A 90 -11.03 0.80 -0.13
CA THR A 90 -10.41 0.72 -1.46
C THR A 90 -10.28 2.08 -2.14
N GLY A 91 -9.08 2.38 -2.65
CA GLY A 91 -8.76 3.48 -3.57
C GLY A 91 -8.70 3.03 -5.03
N GLU A 92 -8.97 1.73 -5.30
CA GLU A 92 -9.07 1.17 -6.65
C GLU A 92 -7.81 1.39 -7.53
N PHE A 93 -6.65 1.55 -6.88
CA PHE A 93 -5.38 1.91 -7.53
C PHE A 93 -5.40 3.23 -8.29
N THR A 94 -6.31 4.16 -7.96
CA THR A 94 -6.42 5.45 -8.64
C THR A 94 -6.17 6.63 -7.71
N GLN A 95 -5.57 7.71 -8.25
CA GLN A 95 -5.31 8.93 -7.50
C GLN A 95 -6.59 9.59 -7.00
N ALA A 96 -7.60 9.72 -7.89
CA ALA A 96 -8.86 10.39 -7.53
C ALA A 96 -9.59 9.67 -6.39
N LYS A 97 -9.63 8.33 -6.43
CA LYS A 97 -10.29 7.56 -5.38
C LYS A 97 -9.45 7.52 -4.10
N GLY A 98 -8.13 7.44 -4.20
CA GLY A 98 -7.23 7.56 -3.05
C GLY A 98 -7.43 8.88 -2.32
N GLN A 99 -7.56 10.00 -3.04
CA GLN A 99 -7.86 11.31 -2.46
C GLN A 99 -9.23 11.31 -1.75
N GLU A 100 -10.30 10.89 -2.43
CA GLU A 100 -11.67 10.83 -1.86
C GLU A 100 -11.70 10.03 -0.55
N VAL A 101 -11.08 8.85 -0.57
CA VAL A 101 -11.02 7.94 0.57
C VAL A 101 -10.25 8.57 1.72
N MET A 102 -9.08 9.16 1.45
CA MET A 102 -8.26 9.79 2.49
C MET A 102 -8.97 11.00 3.11
N GLU A 103 -9.65 11.83 2.31
CA GLU A 103 -10.47 12.93 2.83
C GLU A 103 -11.56 12.44 3.78
N SER A 104 -12.18 11.28 3.48
CA SER A 104 -13.18 10.67 4.34
C SER A 104 -12.58 10.15 5.64
N MET A 105 -11.45 9.45 5.56
CA MET A 105 -10.75 8.88 6.72
C MET A 105 -10.28 9.98 7.68
N LEU A 106 -9.72 11.09 7.16
CA LEU A 106 -9.28 12.22 7.98
C LEU A 106 -10.40 12.92 8.74
N LYS A 107 -11.64 12.88 8.21
CA LYS A 107 -12.82 13.43 8.91
C LYS A 107 -13.32 12.54 10.04
N GLN A 108 -13.01 11.25 10.00
CA GLN A 108 -13.51 10.26 10.95
C GLN A 108 -12.49 9.90 12.02
N HIS A 109 -11.20 10.07 11.71
CA HIS A 109 -10.09 9.64 12.56
C HIS A 109 -9.03 10.75 12.62
N ASP A 110 -8.96 11.44 13.74
CA ASP A 110 -8.01 12.54 13.98
C ASP A 110 -6.62 12.05 14.40
N ASN A 111 -6.51 10.80 14.80
CA ASN A 111 -5.31 10.16 15.31
C ASN A 111 -4.48 9.41 14.25
N ILE A 112 -4.84 9.47 12.97
CA ILE A 112 -4.05 8.85 11.89
C ILE A 112 -2.65 9.48 11.87
N ASN A 113 -1.62 8.63 11.96
CA ASN A 113 -0.21 9.03 11.85
C ASN A 113 0.57 8.24 10.78
N VAL A 114 -0.06 7.23 10.18
CA VAL A 114 0.48 6.48 9.03
C VAL A 114 -0.60 6.30 7.99
N VAL A 115 -0.26 6.46 6.72
CA VAL A 115 -1.09 6.05 5.58
C VAL A 115 -0.33 5.00 4.80
N TYR A 116 -0.94 3.83 4.64
CA TYR A 116 -0.45 2.74 3.84
C TYR A 116 -1.29 2.66 2.57
N CYS A 117 -0.71 3.08 1.44
CA CYS A 117 -1.34 3.07 0.13
C CYS A 117 -0.79 1.91 -0.68
N GLU A 118 -1.64 1.08 -1.26
CA GLU A 118 -1.19 -0.10 -1.98
C GLU A 118 -0.63 0.18 -3.38
N ASN A 119 -0.62 1.46 -3.82
CA ASN A 119 0.19 1.92 -4.94
C ASN A 119 0.49 3.42 -4.90
N ASP A 120 1.35 3.87 -5.82
CA ASP A 120 1.78 5.27 -5.92
C ASP A 120 0.64 6.23 -6.28
N ASN A 121 -0.29 5.84 -7.15
CA ASN A 121 -1.41 6.71 -7.52
C ASN A 121 -2.30 7.02 -6.31
N GLU A 122 -2.59 6.00 -5.49
CA GLU A 122 -3.34 6.19 -4.23
C GLU A 122 -2.57 7.10 -3.26
N ALA A 123 -1.25 6.91 -3.15
CA ALA A 123 -0.40 7.74 -2.31
C ALA A 123 -0.41 9.20 -2.75
N PHE A 124 -0.37 9.48 -4.05
CA PHE A 124 -0.47 10.86 -4.57
C PHE A 124 -1.78 11.51 -4.15
N GLY A 125 -2.90 10.81 -4.32
CA GLY A 125 -4.21 11.30 -3.90
C GLY A 125 -4.30 11.49 -2.37
N ALA A 126 -3.77 10.55 -1.60
CA ALA A 126 -3.75 10.66 -0.14
C ALA A 126 -2.92 11.88 0.33
N ILE A 127 -1.75 12.11 -0.27
CA ILE A 127 -0.90 13.27 0.03
C ILE A 127 -1.63 14.59 -0.28
N ASP A 128 -2.34 14.67 -1.41
CA ASP A 128 -3.14 15.83 -1.77
C ASP A 128 -4.23 16.11 -0.72
N ALA A 129 -4.95 15.07 -0.27
CA ALA A 129 -5.97 15.17 0.76
C ALA A 129 -5.40 15.60 2.12
N ILE A 130 -4.25 15.02 2.53
CA ILE A 130 -3.57 15.35 3.78
C ILE A 130 -3.15 16.82 3.79
N LYS A 131 -2.52 17.29 2.71
CA LYS A 131 -2.10 18.71 2.56
C LYS A 131 -3.29 19.65 2.52
N ALA A 132 -4.38 19.28 1.84
CA ALA A 132 -5.63 20.07 1.81
C ALA A 132 -6.30 20.16 3.18
N ALA A 133 -6.14 19.17 4.04
CA ALA A 133 -6.61 19.18 5.43
C ALA A 133 -5.70 20.00 6.38
N GLY A 134 -4.64 20.63 5.86
CA GLY A 134 -3.70 21.44 6.64
C GLY A 134 -2.69 20.61 7.44
N LYS A 135 -2.56 19.34 7.15
CA LYS A 135 -1.57 18.43 7.75
C LYS A 135 -0.33 18.31 6.87
N THR A 136 0.77 17.85 7.45
CA THR A 136 2.05 17.64 6.78
C THR A 136 2.35 16.17 6.61
N VAL A 137 3.09 15.82 5.55
CA VAL A 137 3.60 14.46 5.32
C VAL A 137 5.12 14.42 5.47
N GLY A 138 5.67 13.24 5.68
CA GLY A 138 7.12 13.02 5.70
C GLY A 138 7.71 12.72 7.07
N PRO A 139 9.05 12.62 7.16
CA PRO A 139 9.76 12.14 8.35
C PRO A 139 9.53 12.96 9.63
N ASP A 140 9.27 14.25 9.46
CA ASP A 140 8.99 15.18 10.55
C ASP A 140 7.57 15.78 10.44
N GLY A 141 6.73 15.18 9.59
CA GLY A 141 5.34 15.57 9.38
C GLY A 141 4.36 14.88 10.33
N ASP A 142 3.09 15.27 10.22
CA ASP A 142 2.00 14.69 11.00
C ASP A 142 1.71 13.25 10.61
N ILE A 143 1.91 12.90 9.32
CA ILE A 143 1.52 11.61 8.75
C ILE A 143 2.65 11.05 7.88
N LEU A 144 3.03 9.80 8.16
CA LEU A 144 3.97 9.01 7.37
C LEU A 144 3.23 8.34 6.21
N VAL A 145 3.77 8.42 4.99
CA VAL A 145 3.16 7.80 3.81
C VAL A 145 4.02 6.66 3.28
N ILE A 146 3.41 5.49 3.13
CA ILE A 146 4.00 4.29 2.54
C ILE A 146 3.30 4.00 1.22
N SER A 147 4.06 3.58 0.20
CA SER A 147 3.58 3.32 -1.15
C SER A 147 4.27 2.12 -1.79
N PHE A 148 3.77 1.73 -2.96
CA PHE A 148 4.31 0.65 -3.79
C PHE A 148 4.33 1.07 -5.26
N ASP A 149 5.02 0.28 -6.07
CA ASP A 149 5.25 0.36 -7.52
C ASP A 149 6.49 1.13 -7.92
N THR A 150 6.90 2.16 -7.19
CA THR A 150 8.07 3.01 -7.47
C THR A 150 8.07 3.60 -8.89
N VAL A 151 6.91 4.11 -9.35
CA VAL A 151 6.88 4.88 -10.59
C VAL A 151 7.73 6.14 -10.46
N LYS A 152 8.15 6.73 -11.57
CA LYS A 152 9.06 7.89 -11.56
C LYS A 152 8.62 8.98 -10.58
N ALA A 153 7.35 9.37 -10.57
CA ALA A 153 6.84 10.39 -9.66
C ALA A 153 6.89 9.92 -8.18
N GLY A 154 6.64 8.62 -7.92
CA GLY A 154 6.77 8.03 -6.59
C GLY A 154 8.21 8.07 -6.07
N ILE A 155 9.20 7.80 -6.95
CA ILE A 155 10.62 7.94 -6.60
C ILE A 155 10.96 9.40 -6.29
N GLU A 156 10.49 10.35 -7.10
CA GLU A 156 10.69 11.79 -6.87
C GLU A 156 10.11 12.23 -5.52
N MET A 157 8.90 11.78 -5.16
CA MET A 157 8.29 12.05 -3.86
C MET A 157 9.02 11.35 -2.69
N THR A 158 9.63 10.20 -2.93
CA THR A 158 10.48 9.54 -1.92
C THR A 158 11.76 10.34 -1.67
N LEU A 159 12.36 10.89 -2.72
CA LEU A 159 13.55 11.75 -2.61
C LEU A 159 13.27 13.07 -1.90
N THR A 160 12.07 13.63 -2.04
CA THR A 160 11.64 14.84 -1.31
C THR A 160 11.16 14.56 0.11
N GLY A 161 10.88 13.31 0.43
CA GLY A 161 10.42 12.86 1.74
C GLY A 161 8.89 12.86 1.92
N ASP A 162 8.11 13.22 0.90
CA ASP A 162 6.65 13.15 0.96
C ASP A 162 6.17 11.69 1.11
N ILE A 163 6.84 10.74 0.47
CA ILE A 163 6.72 9.30 0.69
C ILE A 163 7.95 8.83 1.44
N ILE A 164 7.78 8.16 2.58
CA ILE A 164 8.92 7.73 3.42
C ILE A 164 9.42 6.34 3.09
N CYS A 165 8.57 5.52 2.49
CA CYS A 165 8.89 4.17 2.03
C CYS A 165 8.10 3.89 0.75
N ASN A 166 8.80 3.47 -0.30
CA ASN A 166 8.19 3.06 -1.54
C ASN A 166 8.78 1.71 -1.95
N VAL A 167 7.96 0.67 -2.01
CA VAL A 167 8.41 -0.69 -2.31
C VAL A 167 8.28 -0.94 -3.80
N GLU A 168 9.40 -1.32 -4.42
CA GLU A 168 9.42 -1.65 -5.84
C GLU A 168 8.60 -2.92 -6.13
N CYS A 169 7.80 -2.88 -7.18
CA CYS A 169 7.10 -4.01 -7.76
C CYS A 169 7.94 -4.59 -8.92
N ASN A 170 8.52 -5.79 -8.70
CA ASN A 170 9.40 -6.49 -9.66
C ASN A 170 8.68 -7.69 -10.29
#